data_176a836c267604f8cae4fb675e6aa6ac
#
_entry.id   176a836c267604f8cae4fb675e6aa6ac
#
_cell.length_a   1.000
_cell.length_b   1.000
_cell.length_c   1.000
_cell.angle_alpha   90.00
_cell.angle_beta   90.00
_cell.angle_gamma   90.00
#
_symmetry.space_group_name_H-M   'P 1'
#
loop_
_entity.id
_entity.type
_entity.pdbx_description
1 polymer ?
#
loop_
_entity_poly.entity_id
_entity_poly.type
_entity_poly.pdbx_seq_one_letter_code
_entity_poly.pdbx_strand_id
1 'polypeptide(L)'
;MSAEGGKRALATGARRALKRFASAADAVLPTTGLVVLAYHRVGGDGTTQMDLPLDRFRAQMAQLADTRRVLRLDDALDEFTTDGPDPEPGVVLTFDDGTADFADHVVDVLDEFDLPATVYVATEPVLTRENWPDGAAPLSPAALTEVASHRLVTVGCHTHSHLLLDREPSAVVAADLDRSIEVLAELTGSSPEHFAYPKALAASTANDALVRDRFASAALAGTRPNRVGRTDPYRLARSPIQRSDTPREVSHKFAGGMRLEDDVRRLVQRVTYRAART
;
A
#
# COMPACT_ATOMS: atom_id res chain seq x y z
N MET A 1 -3.86 25.96 24.65
CA MET A 1 -4.37 24.83 23.78
C MET A 1 -4.87 25.47 22.51
N SER A 2 -4.18 25.28 21.40
CA SER A 2 -4.48 25.94 20.13
C SER A 2 -5.72 25.35 19.46
N ALA A 3 -6.48 26.17 18.73
CA ALA A 3 -7.67 25.75 17.97
C ALA A 3 -7.42 24.60 16.98
N GLU A 4 -6.19 24.42 16.51
CA GLU A 4 -5.75 23.32 15.66
C GLU A 4 -5.68 21.97 16.39
N GLY A 5 -5.27 21.96 17.67
CA GLY A 5 -5.27 20.74 18.47
C GLY A 5 -6.67 20.18 18.70
N GLY A 6 -7.65 21.06 18.90
CA GLY A 6 -9.06 20.69 19.05
C GLY A 6 -9.69 20.13 17.78
N LYS A 7 -9.37 20.69 16.61
CA LYS A 7 -9.87 20.19 15.32
C LYS A 7 -9.28 18.81 14.96
N ARG A 8 -7.98 18.57 15.25
CA ARG A 8 -7.34 17.26 15.06
C ARG A 8 -7.91 16.19 16.00
N ALA A 9 -8.15 16.52 17.25
CA ALA A 9 -8.75 15.59 18.24
C ALA A 9 -10.20 15.22 17.87
N LEU A 10 -11.02 16.18 17.44
CA LEU A 10 -12.40 15.94 16.97
C LEU A 10 -12.43 15.09 15.70
N ALA A 11 -11.53 15.33 14.74
CA ALA A 11 -11.42 14.52 13.53
C ALA A 11 -10.99 13.08 13.84
N THR A 12 -10.11 12.88 14.82
CA THR A 12 -9.67 11.55 15.26
C THR A 12 -10.79 10.80 15.97
N GLY A 13 -11.58 11.48 16.82
CA GLY A 13 -12.73 10.91 17.51
C GLY A 13 -13.85 10.49 16.55
N ALA A 14 -14.18 11.34 15.58
CA ALA A 14 -15.18 11.05 14.55
C ALA A 14 -14.75 9.86 13.66
N ARG A 15 -13.47 9.77 13.29
CA ARG A 15 -12.92 8.62 12.55
C ARG A 15 -13.03 7.32 13.35
N ARG A 16 -12.74 7.34 14.66
CA ARG A 16 -12.86 6.15 15.52
C ARG A 16 -14.32 5.68 15.65
N ALA A 17 -15.25 6.60 15.85
CA ALA A 17 -16.68 6.27 15.93
C ALA A 17 -17.18 5.62 14.62
N LEU A 18 -16.78 6.20 13.47
CA LEU A 18 -17.13 5.70 12.16
C LEU A 18 -16.55 4.31 11.88
N LYS A 19 -15.28 4.05 12.25
CA LYS A 19 -14.67 2.72 12.13
C LYS A 19 -15.42 1.66 12.94
N ARG A 20 -15.87 2.00 14.16
CA ARG A 20 -16.67 1.07 14.97
C ARG A 20 -18.02 0.75 14.34
N PHE A 21 -18.69 1.72 13.75
CA PHE A 21 -19.95 1.50 13.03
C PHE A 21 -19.73 0.67 11.75
N ALA A 22 -18.70 0.97 10.97
CA ALA A 22 -18.33 0.22 9.77
C ALA A 22 -18.04 -1.25 10.10
N SER A 23 -17.26 -1.50 11.15
CA SER A 23 -16.90 -2.84 11.62
C SER A 23 -18.11 -3.68 12.07
N ALA A 24 -19.15 -3.04 12.60
CA ALA A 24 -20.35 -3.76 13.02
C ALA A 24 -21.29 -4.10 11.84
N ALA A 25 -21.36 -3.23 10.83
CA ALA A 25 -22.22 -3.40 9.66
C ALA A 25 -21.66 -4.40 8.64
N ASP A 26 -20.32 -4.48 8.48
CA ASP A 26 -19.65 -5.35 7.50
C ASP A 26 -19.50 -6.82 7.97
N ALA A 27 -19.79 -7.13 9.23
CA ALA A 27 -19.59 -8.47 9.81
C ALA A 27 -20.50 -9.56 9.20
N VAL A 28 -21.40 -9.22 8.29
CA VAL A 28 -22.50 -10.10 7.81
C VAL A 28 -22.30 -10.58 6.36
N LEU A 29 -21.37 -10.03 5.60
CA LEU A 29 -21.25 -10.37 4.18
C LEU A 29 -20.01 -11.24 3.90
N PRO A 30 -20.18 -12.42 3.25
CA PRO A 30 -19.04 -13.21 2.81
C PRO A 30 -18.22 -12.37 1.80
N THR A 31 -16.93 -12.29 2.04
CA THR A 31 -16.00 -11.56 1.18
C THR A 31 -15.44 -12.51 0.14
N THR A 32 -15.79 -12.28 -1.11
CA THR A 32 -15.17 -12.92 -2.29
C THR A 32 -14.18 -11.94 -2.91
N GLY A 33 -13.08 -12.44 -3.45
CA GLY A 33 -12.09 -11.66 -4.18
C GLY A 33 -10.76 -11.49 -3.42
N LEU A 34 -9.89 -10.71 -4.01
CA LEU A 34 -8.53 -10.45 -3.54
C LEU A 34 -8.48 -9.23 -2.62
N VAL A 35 -8.00 -9.42 -1.41
CA VAL A 35 -7.70 -8.33 -0.48
C VAL A 35 -6.23 -7.96 -0.62
N VAL A 36 -5.93 -6.71 -0.95
CA VAL A 36 -4.56 -6.20 -0.93
C VAL A 36 -4.40 -5.29 0.29
N LEU A 37 -3.43 -5.58 1.13
CA LEU A 37 -3.13 -4.80 2.34
C LEU A 37 -1.98 -3.83 2.06
N ALA A 38 -2.08 -2.60 2.56
CA ALA A 38 -1.03 -1.60 2.43
C ALA A 38 -0.46 -1.26 3.80
N TYR A 39 0.78 -1.64 4.02
CA TYR A 39 1.63 -1.25 5.14
C TYR A 39 2.60 -0.15 4.67
N HIS A 40 3.27 0.53 5.61
CA HIS A 40 4.35 1.46 5.30
C HIS A 40 5.54 1.16 6.19
N ARG A 41 5.50 1.55 7.46
CA ARG A 41 6.59 1.41 8.42
C ARG A 41 6.29 0.38 9.51
N VAL A 42 7.30 -0.36 9.93
CA VAL A 42 7.20 -1.38 10.99
C VAL A 42 8.36 -1.21 11.98
N GLY A 43 8.05 -1.22 13.28
CA GLY A 43 9.06 -1.24 14.34
C GLY A 43 9.54 0.14 14.80
N GLY A 44 9.10 1.23 14.19
CA GLY A 44 9.40 2.57 14.69
C GLY A 44 8.62 2.90 15.96
N ASP A 45 9.14 3.83 16.72
CA ASP A 45 8.50 4.45 17.89
C ASP A 45 7.63 5.67 17.50
N GLY A 46 7.39 5.81 16.20
CA GLY A 46 6.78 6.95 15.55
C GLY A 46 5.39 7.30 16.03
N THR A 47 5.05 8.55 15.84
CA THR A 47 3.75 9.13 16.18
C THR A 47 2.76 9.08 15.02
N THR A 48 3.18 8.60 13.85
CA THR A 48 2.34 8.55 12.64
C THR A 48 1.41 7.34 12.65
N GLN A 49 0.29 7.44 11.93
CA GLN A 49 -0.64 6.32 11.78
C GLN A 49 -0.09 5.19 10.89
N MET A 50 0.95 5.49 10.11
CA MET A 50 1.57 4.58 9.17
C MET A 50 2.68 3.72 9.81
N ASP A 51 3.04 4.01 11.06
CA ASP A 51 4.11 3.34 11.79
C ASP A 51 3.53 2.28 12.75
N LEU A 52 3.59 1.01 12.34
CA LEU A 52 3.04 -0.10 13.11
C LEU A 52 4.11 -0.68 14.05
N PRO A 53 3.82 -0.85 15.36
CA PRO A 53 4.74 -1.54 16.26
C PRO A 53 5.06 -2.96 15.80
N LEU A 54 6.32 -3.39 15.93
CA LEU A 54 6.82 -4.67 15.42
C LEU A 54 6.08 -5.87 16.02
N ASP A 55 5.77 -5.84 17.31
CA ASP A 55 5.00 -6.88 18.00
C ASP A 55 3.59 -7.04 17.42
N ARG A 56 2.96 -5.93 17.07
CA ARG A 56 1.65 -5.94 16.41
C ARG A 56 1.72 -6.45 14.97
N PHE A 57 2.77 -6.06 14.24
CA PHE A 57 3.00 -6.58 12.89
C PHE A 57 3.17 -8.10 12.93
N ARG A 58 4.05 -8.61 13.81
CA ARG A 58 4.27 -10.05 13.96
C ARG A 58 2.98 -10.80 14.32
N ALA A 59 2.16 -10.27 15.25
CA ALA A 59 0.86 -10.86 15.60
C ALA A 59 -0.12 -10.88 14.41
N GLN A 60 -0.09 -9.87 13.54
CA GLN A 60 -0.90 -9.82 12.32
C GLN A 60 -0.43 -10.84 11.28
N MET A 61 0.89 -11.03 11.10
CA MET A 61 1.44 -12.04 10.19
C MET A 61 1.12 -13.46 10.67
N ALA A 62 1.25 -13.74 11.97
CA ALA A 62 0.81 -15.01 12.55
C ALA A 62 -0.69 -15.27 12.26
N GLN A 63 -1.54 -14.28 12.48
CA GLN A 63 -2.98 -14.42 12.18
C GLN A 63 -3.23 -14.68 10.69
N LEU A 64 -2.50 -14.01 9.79
CA LEU A 64 -2.66 -14.21 8.34
C LEU A 64 -2.23 -15.61 7.92
N ALA A 65 -1.08 -16.10 8.40
CA ALA A 65 -0.59 -17.43 8.11
C ALA A 65 -1.59 -18.52 8.53
N ASP A 66 -2.23 -18.35 9.69
CA ASP A 66 -3.20 -19.32 10.20
C ASP A 66 -4.58 -19.27 9.52
N THR A 67 -4.99 -18.10 9.00
CA THR A 67 -6.39 -17.88 8.65
C THR A 67 -6.64 -17.50 7.21
N ARG A 68 -5.60 -17.22 6.42
CA ARG A 68 -5.74 -16.69 5.06
C ARG A 68 -4.77 -17.35 4.10
N ARG A 69 -5.19 -17.42 2.84
CA ARG A 69 -4.32 -17.73 1.70
C ARG A 69 -3.60 -16.46 1.31
N VAL A 70 -2.31 -16.35 1.65
CA VAL A 70 -1.47 -15.20 1.26
C VAL A 70 -0.74 -15.52 -0.03
N LEU A 71 -0.80 -14.61 -0.99
CA LEU A 71 -0.32 -14.79 -2.36
C LEU A 71 0.75 -13.74 -2.71
N ARG A 72 1.65 -14.11 -3.61
CA ARG A 72 2.42 -13.13 -4.37
C ARG A 72 1.46 -12.29 -5.22
N LEU A 73 1.84 -11.05 -5.49
CA LEU A 73 1.00 -10.18 -6.33
C LEU A 73 0.86 -10.73 -7.75
N ASP A 74 1.94 -11.29 -8.32
CA ASP A 74 1.93 -11.90 -9.65
C ASP A 74 0.93 -13.05 -9.74
N ASP A 75 1.03 -14.01 -8.81
CA ASP A 75 0.13 -15.18 -8.77
C ASP A 75 -1.33 -14.73 -8.59
N ALA A 76 -1.56 -13.71 -7.76
CA ALA A 76 -2.89 -13.17 -7.55
C ALA A 76 -3.44 -12.49 -8.80
N LEU A 77 -2.62 -11.78 -9.57
CA LEU A 77 -3.03 -11.15 -10.83
C LEU A 77 -3.29 -12.19 -11.93
N ASP A 78 -2.51 -13.25 -12.00
CA ASP A 78 -2.73 -14.36 -12.93
C ASP A 78 -4.09 -15.04 -12.68
N GLU A 79 -4.42 -15.31 -11.43
CA GLU A 79 -5.76 -15.80 -11.05
C GLU A 79 -6.88 -14.80 -11.38
N PHE A 80 -6.56 -13.50 -11.31
CA PHE A 80 -7.49 -12.40 -11.53
C PHE A 80 -7.83 -12.19 -13.01
N THR A 81 -6.90 -12.52 -13.91
CA THR A 81 -7.06 -12.35 -15.36
C THR A 81 -7.62 -13.61 -16.05
N THR A 82 -7.67 -14.73 -15.36
CA THR A 82 -8.20 -15.98 -15.90
C THR A 82 -9.73 -15.92 -15.97
N ASP A 83 -10.30 -16.16 -17.17
CA ASP A 83 -11.74 -16.29 -17.35
C ASP A 83 -12.25 -17.52 -16.60
N GLY A 84 -13.17 -17.31 -15.66
CA GLY A 84 -13.68 -18.41 -14.84
C GLY A 84 -14.49 -17.94 -13.63
N PRO A 85 -14.85 -18.86 -12.73
CA PRO A 85 -15.44 -18.49 -11.44
C PRO A 85 -14.45 -17.67 -10.60
N ASP A 86 -14.98 -16.80 -9.73
CA ASP A 86 -14.13 -16.07 -8.78
C ASP A 86 -13.20 -17.06 -8.04
N PRO A 87 -11.88 -16.81 -8.01
CA PRO A 87 -10.95 -17.66 -7.28
C PRO A 87 -11.25 -17.64 -5.77
N GLU A 88 -10.66 -18.57 -5.04
CA GLU A 88 -10.73 -18.55 -3.58
C GLU A 88 -10.21 -17.20 -3.03
N PRO A 89 -10.84 -16.66 -1.98
CA PRO A 89 -10.40 -15.41 -1.39
C PRO A 89 -8.94 -15.48 -0.97
N GLY A 90 -8.16 -14.49 -1.41
CA GLY A 90 -6.74 -14.37 -1.10
C GLY A 90 -6.37 -13.02 -0.52
N VAL A 91 -5.19 -12.95 0.08
CA VAL A 91 -4.60 -11.73 0.62
C VAL A 91 -3.23 -11.50 -0.03
N VAL A 92 -2.95 -10.26 -0.42
CA VAL A 92 -1.62 -9.82 -0.86
C VAL A 92 -1.10 -8.78 0.12
N LEU A 93 0.15 -8.93 0.55
CA LEU A 93 0.85 -7.98 1.39
C LEU A 93 1.61 -6.97 0.54
N THR A 94 1.41 -5.69 0.78
CA THR A 94 2.19 -4.64 0.13
C THR A 94 2.71 -3.62 1.14
N PHE A 95 3.87 -3.05 0.84
CA PHE A 95 4.52 -2.01 1.62
C PHE A 95 4.88 -0.85 0.70
N ASP A 96 4.71 0.39 1.16
CA ASP A 96 5.03 1.58 0.37
C ASP A 96 6.31 2.25 0.89
N ASP A 97 6.81 3.21 0.11
CA ASP A 97 7.91 4.13 0.38
C ASP A 97 9.32 3.51 0.25
N GLY A 98 9.54 2.28 0.67
CA GLY A 98 10.88 1.68 0.69
C GLY A 98 11.73 2.19 1.86
N THR A 99 11.19 2.17 3.07
CA THR A 99 11.87 2.56 4.30
C THR A 99 12.78 1.45 4.83
N ALA A 100 13.83 1.81 5.57
CA ALA A 100 14.88 0.89 6.02
C ALA A 100 14.36 -0.25 6.92
N ASP A 101 13.31 0.00 7.68
CA ASP A 101 12.65 -0.99 8.53
C ASP A 101 12.09 -2.19 7.77
N PHE A 102 11.88 -2.07 6.45
CA PHE A 102 11.51 -3.23 5.63
C PHE A 102 12.63 -4.29 5.64
N ALA A 103 13.89 -3.90 5.45
CA ALA A 103 15.02 -4.80 5.56
C ALA A 103 15.34 -5.17 7.02
N ASP A 104 15.25 -4.20 7.95
CA ASP A 104 15.66 -4.37 9.33
C ASP A 104 14.70 -5.24 10.15
N HIS A 105 13.41 -5.31 9.79
CA HIS A 105 12.36 -5.94 10.61
C HIS A 105 11.36 -6.76 9.80
N VAL A 106 10.93 -6.27 8.62
CA VAL A 106 9.82 -6.91 7.91
C VAL A 106 10.24 -8.22 7.30
N VAL A 107 11.40 -8.29 6.65
CA VAL A 107 11.89 -9.50 5.97
C VAL A 107 12.00 -10.68 6.93
N ASP A 108 12.55 -10.48 8.14
CA ASP A 108 12.67 -11.53 9.16
C ASP A 108 11.30 -12.09 9.57
N VAL A 109 10.30 -11.22 9.70
CA VAL A 109 8.94 -11.65 10.07
C VAL A 109 8.25 -12.35 8.90
N LEU A 110 8.48 -11.91 7.66
CA LEU A 110 7.97 -12.62 6.48
C LEU A 110 8.55 -14.03 6.38
N ASP A 111 9.83 -14.19 6.67
CA ASP A 111 10.50 -15.51 6.71
C ASP A 111 9.94 -16.40 7.82
N GLU A 112 9.73 -15.86 9.01
CA GLU A 112 9.19 -16.61 10.15
C GLU A 112 7.85 -17.29 9.82
N PHE A 113 7.02 -16.61 9.00
CA PHE A 113 5.66 -17.10 8.65
C PHE A 113 5.51 -17.57 7.20
N ASP A 114 6.59 -17.57 6.41
CA ASP A 114 6.60 -17.94 4.98
C ASP A 114 5.58 -17.14 4.14
N LEU A 115 5.54 -15.83 4.33
CA LEU A 115 4.57 -14.93 3.70
C LEU A 115 5.20 -14.07 2.62
N PRO A 116 4.73 -14.13 1.36
CA PRO A 116 5.21 -13.25 0.31
C PRO A 116 4.69 -11.81 0.47
N ALA A 117 5.49 -10.84 0.01
CA ALA A 117 5.11 -9.44 0.00
C ALA A 117 5.70 -8.68 -1.19
N THR A 118 5.06 -7.56 -1.54
CA THR A 118 5.56 -6.58 -2.52
C THR A 118 5.95 -5.30 -1.80
N VAL A 119 7.15 -4.77 -2.04
CA VAL A 119 7.58 -3.45 -1.57
C VAL A 119 7.66 -2.47 -2.74
N TYR A 120 6.91 -1.38 -2.69
CA TYR A 120 6.94 -0.29 -3.67
C TYR A 120 7.92 0.77 -3.20
N VAL A 121 8.97 1.00 -3.98
CA VAL A 121 10.11 1.82 -3.59
C VAL A 121 10.14 3.13 -4.35
N ALA A 122 10.21 4.26 -3.62
CA ALA A 122 10.58 5.55 -4.17
C ALA A 122 12.11 5.64 -4.22
N THR A 123 12.68 5.87 -5.41
CA THR A 123 14.11 5.64 -5.63
C THR A 123 15.01 6.82 -5.31
N GLU A 124 14.51 8.05 -5.31
CA GLU A 124 15.33 9.22 -4.95
C GLU A 124 15.81 9.17 -3.49
N PRO A 125 14.95 8.88 -2.48
CA PRO A 125 15.43 8.71 -1.10
C PRO A 125 16.45 7.59 -0.94
N VAL A 126 16.33 6.50 -1.70
CA VAL A 126 17.31 5.39 -1.70
C VAL A 126 18.68 5.89 -2.14
N LEU A 127 18.75 6.69 -3.21
CA LEU A 127 19.99 7.21 -3.76
C LEU A 127 20.59 8.35 -2.92
N THR A 128 19.77 9.30 -2.48
CA THR A 128 20.21 10.49 -1.73
C THR A 128 20.47 10.19 -0.26
N ARG A 129 19.87 9.12 0.27
CA ARG A 129 19.88 8.79 1.71
C ARG A 129 19.19 9.85 2.59
N GLU A 130 18.38 10.71 1.98
CA GLU A 130 17.60 11.69 2.72
C GLU A 130 16.42 11.01 3.42
N ASN A 131 16.25 11.32 4.70
CA ASN A 131 15.13 10.79 5.46
C ASN A 131 13.81 11.35 4.95
N TRP A 132 12.78 10.53 5.06
CA TRP A 132 11.41 10.96 4.83
C TRP A 132 11.02 12.11 5.77
N PRO A 133 10.04 12.96 5.42
CA PRO A 133 9.64 14.11 6.25
C PRO A 133 9.21 13.76 7.67
N ASP A 134 8.82 12.53 7.92
CA ASP A 134 8.47 12.00 9.25
C ASP A 134 9.66 11.37 9.99
N GLY A 135 10.87 11.50 9.42
CA GLY A 135 12.13 11.02 10.01
C GLY A 135 12.51 9.59 9.67
N ALA A 136 11.71 8.86 8.89
CA ALA A 136 12.06 7.50 8.47
C ALA A 136 13.30 7.51 7.57
N ALA A 137 14.25 6.60 7.83
CA ALA A 137 15.36 6.35 6.92
C ALA A 137 14.89 5.52 5.71
N PRO A 138 15.36 5.83 4.49
CA PRO A 138 15.12 4.99 3.33
C PRO A 138 16.00 3.73 3.35
N LEU A 139 15.60 2.69 2.62
CA LEU A 139 16.48 1.57 2.27
C LEU A 139 17.79 2.11 1.67
N SER A 140 18.92 1.50 2.01
CA SER A 140 20.17 1.75 1.27
C SER A 140 20.15 1.03 -0.08
N PRO A 141 20.93 1.48 -1.08
CA PRO A 141 21.08 0.72 -2.32
C PRO A 141 21.46 -0.74 -2.09
N ALA A 142 22.40 -0.99 -1.18
CA ALA A 142 22.81 -2.36 -0.82
C ALA A 142 21.68 -3.17 -0.17
N ALA A 143 20.94 -2.58 0.78
CA ALA A 143 19.79 -3.24 1.40
C ALA A 143 18.67 -3.51 0.38
N LEU A 144 18.42 -2.60 -0.57
CA LEU A 144 17.45 -2.84 -1.63
C LEU A 144 17.85 -4.00 -2.54
N THR A 145 19.15 -4.11 -2.89
CA THR A 145 19.66 -5.26 -3.67
C THR A 145 19.48 -6.57 -2.90
N GLU A 146 19.77 -6.59 -1.60
CA GLU A 146 19.57 -7.76 -0.74
C GLU A 146 18.09 -8.15 -0.65
N VAL A 147 17.21 -7.19 -0.35
CA VAL A 147 15.76 -7.36 -0.29
C VAL A 147 15.21 -7.90 -1.61
N ALA A 148 15.67 -7.38 -2.74
CA ALA A 148 15.23 -7.82 -4.06
C ALA A 148 15.62 -9.28 -4.39
N SER A 149 16.71 -9.76 -3.80
CA SER A 149 17.15 -11.16 -3.96
C SER A 149 16.38 -12.14 -3.08
N HIS A 150 15.56 -11.64 -2.17
CA HIS A 150 14.84 -12.47 -1.22
C HIS A 150 13.65 -13.17 -1.86
N ARG A 151 13.53 -14.50 -1.67
CA ARG A 151 12.52 -15.35 -2.32
C ARG A 151 11.06 -14.93 -2.08
N LEU A 152 10.76 -14.28 -0.98
CA LEU A 152 9.41 -13.83 -0.61
C LEU A 152 9.10 -12.40 -1.04
N VAL A 153 10.06 -11.66 -1.57
CA VAL A 153 9.88 -10.24 -1.86
C VAL A 153 9.82 -9.99 -3.36
N THR A 154 8.84 -9.19 -3.77
CA THR A 154 8.76 -8.55 -5.08
C THR A 154 9.00 -7.05 -4.90
N VAL A 155 9.85 -6.45 -5.73
CA VAL A 155 10.09 -5.01 -5.71
C VAL A 155 9.24 -4.34 -6.79
N GLY A 156 8.42 -3.35 -6.40
CA GLY A 156 7.62 -2.52 -7.29
C GLY A 156 8.08 -1.06 -7.26
N CYS A 157 7.54 -0.26 -8.17
CA CYS A 157 7.84 1.15 -8.33
C CYS A 157 6.88 2.04 -7.55
N HIS A 158 7.43 3.09 -6.87
CA HIS A 158 6.66 4.13 -6.19
C HIS A 158 7.07 5.53 -6.65
N THR A 159 7.39 5.68 -7.95
CA THR A 159 8.02 6.85 -8.60
C THR A 159 9.49 7.03 -8.18
N HIS A 160 10.18 7.99 -8.81
CA HIS A 160 11.51 8.39 -8.39
C HIS A 160 11.44 9.33 -7.18
N SER A 161 10.77 10.46 -7.32
CA SER A 161 10.74 11.54 -6.35
C SER A 161 9.51 11.55 -5.43
N HIS A 162 8.73 10.47 -5.40
CA HIS A 162 7.45 10.38 -4.69
C HIS A 162 6.46 11.48 -5.12
N LEU A 163 6.50 11.90 -6.40
CA LEU A 163 5.63 12.94 -6.94
C LEU A 163 4.17 12.51 -7.07
N LEU A 164 3.26 13.47 -7.11
CA LEU A 164 1.83 13.23 -7.29
C LEU A 164 1.45 13.35 -8.76
N LEU A 165 1.08 12.22 -9.38
CA LEU A 165 0.83 12.13 -10.82
C LEU A 165 -0.41 12.93 -11.31
N ASP A 166 -1.27 13.42 -10.41
CA ASP A 166 -2.42 14.24 -10.78
C ASP A 166 -2.10 15.73 -10.96
N ARG A 167 -0.89 16.17 -10.58
CA ARG A 167 -0.49 17.58 -10.49
C ARG A 167 0.59 17.98 -11.45
N GLU A 168 1.41 17.03 -11.90
CA GLU A 168 2.58 17.28 -12.71
C GLU A 168 2.29 17.16 -14.20
N PRO A 169 3.00 17.93 -15.06
CA PRO A 169 2.97 17.76 -16.50
C PRO A 169 3.40 16.35 -16.91
N SER A 170 2.81 15.81 -17.98
CA SER A 170 3.09 14.43 -18.41
C SER A 170 4.57 14.18 -18.75
N ALA A 171 5.30 15.18 -19.26
CA ALA A 171 6.73 15.04 -19.51
C ALA A 171 7.55 14.87 -18.23
N VAL A 172 7.17 15.55 -17.14
CA VAL A 172 7.81 15.41 -15.82
C VAL A 172 7.51 14.04 -15.24
N VAL A 173 6.24 13.60 -15.30
CA VAL A 173 5.83 12.28 -14.84
C VAL A 173 6.54 11.17 -15.60
N ALA A 174 6.60 11.27 -16.94
CA ALA A 174 7.30 10.28 -17.76
C ALA A 174 8.79 10.16 -17.37
N ALA A 175 9.49 11.29 -17.24
CA ALA A 175 10.90 11.29 -16.85
C ALA A 175 11.14 10.72 -15.45
N ASP A 176 10.25 11.00 -14.49
CA ASP A 176 10.32 10.48 -13.12
C ASP A 176 10.09 8.96 -13.09
N LEU A 177 9.07 8.46 -13.79
CA LEU A 177 8.80 7.02 -13.90
C LEU A 177 9.96 6.29 -14.59
N ASP A 178 10.46 6.81 -15.72
CA ASP A 178 11.56 6.19 -16.46
C ASP A 178 12.83 6.14 -15.60
N ARG A 179 13.13 7.22 -14.85
CA ARG A 179 14.25 7.24 -13.92
C ARG A 179 14.09 6.24 -12.79
N SER A 180 12.88 6.09 -12.23
CA SER A 180 12.61 5.09 -11.19
C SER A 180 12.83 3.67 -11.70
N ILE A 181 12.32 3.36 -12.89
CA ILE A 181 12.47 2.04 -13.53
C ILE A 181 13.96 1.72 -13.77
N GLU A 182 14.72 2.69 -14.32
CA GLU A 182 16.15 2.54 -14.54
C GLU A 182 16.92 2.22 -13.26
N VAL A 183 16.69 3.00 -12.20
CA VAL A 183 17.35 2.79 -10.89
C VAL A 183 16.97 1.44 -10.27
N LEU A 184 15.69 1.06 -10.31
CA LEU A 184 15.27 -0.23 -9.80
C LEU A 184 15.89 -1.38 -10.60
N ALA A 185 15.89 -1.30 -11.92
CA ALA A 185 16.49 -2.32 -12.78
C ALA A 185 18.01 -2.46 -12.51
N GLU A 186 18.71 -1.35 -12.31
CA GLU A 186 20.15 -1.34 -11.96
C GLU A 186 20.42 -2.01 -10.62
N LEU A 187 19.63 -1.68 -9.58
CA LEU A 187 19.86 -2.17 -8.22
C LEU A 187 19.32 -3.58 -7.95
N THR A 188 18.25 -3.99 -8.65
CA THR A 188 17.57 -5.27 -8.40
C THR A 188 17.82 -6.32 -9.47
N GLY A 189 18.41 -5.93 -10.62
CA GLY A 189 18.65 -6.81 -11.74
C GLY A 189 17.45 -7.05 -12.65
N SER A 190 16.27 -6.46 -12.36
CA SER A 190 15.07 -6.56 -13.17
C SER A 190 14.22 -5.30 -13.13
N SER A 191 13.51 -4.99 -14.23
CA SER A 191 12.55 -3.89 -14.24
C SER A 191 11.34 -4.20 -13.36
N PRO A 192 10.81 -3.22 -12.60
CA PRO A 192 9.62 -3.42 -11.79
C PRO A 192 8.37 -3.58 -12.68
N GLU A 193 7.55 -4.59 -12.40
CA GLU A 193 6.30 -4.84 -13.14
C GLU A 193 5.08 -4.17 -12.49
N HIS A 194 5.19 -3.78 -11.22
CA HIS A 194 4.08 -3.25 -10.44
C HIS A 194 4.34 -1.84 -9.95
N PHE A 195 3.26 -1.06 -9.88
CA PHE A 195 3.31 0.34 -9.46
C PHE A 195 2.35 0.62 -8.29
N ALA A 196 2.72 1.52 -7.39
CA ALA A 196 1.79 2.11 -6.44
C ALA A 196 1.78 3.64 -6.58
N TYR A 197 0.58 4.22 -6.66
CA TYR A 197 0.42 5.67 -6.73
C TYR A 197 0.78 6.32 -5.38
N PRO A 198 1.72 7.30 -5.33
CA PRO A 198 2.03 8.04 -4.12
C PRO A 198 0.79 8.64 -3.45
N LYS A 199 0.72 8.51 -2.12
CA LYS A 199 -0.46 8.89 -1.30
C LYS A 199 -1.78 8.26 -1.76
N ALA A 200 -1.70 7.20 -2.55
CA ALA A 200 -2.83 6.52 -3.16
C ALA A 200 -3.78 7.47 -3.93
N LEU A 201 -3.23 8.51 -4.56
CA LEU A 201 -3.95 9.45 -5.41
C LEU A 201 -3.84 9.02 -6.86
N ALA A 202 -5.01 8.84 -7.51
CA ALA A 202 -5.05 8.49 -8.92
C ALA A 202 -4.47 9.64 -9.77
N ALA A 203 -3.73 9.28 -10.81
CA ALA A 203 -3.18 10.22 -11.79
C ALA A 203 -4.27 10.97 -12.59
N SER A 204 -3.88 12.01 -13.29
CA SER A 204 -4.67 12.56 -14.41
C SER A 204 -4.83 11.49 -15.50
N THR A 205 -5.83 11.63 -16.39
CA THR A 205 -6.04 10.64 -17.47
C THR A 205 -4.81 10.46 -18.35
N ALA A 206 -4.10 11.55 -18.67
CA ALA A 206 -2.90 11.49 -19.47
C ALA A 206 -1.74 10.76 -18.77
N ASN A 207 -1.58 11.00 -17.46
CA ASN A 207 -0.52 10.39 -16.68
C ASN A 207 -0.86 8.93 -16.26
N ASP A 208 -2.15 8.58 -16.17
CA ASP A 208 -2.60 7.19 -16.01
C ASP A 208 -2.19 6.31 -17.21
N ALA A 209 -2.25 6.87 -18.43
CA ALA A 209 -1.75 6.19 -19.62
C ALA A 209 -0.25 5.88 -19.55
N LEU A 210 0.57 6.80 -19.02
CA LEU A 210 2.01 6.57 -18.83
C LEU A 210 2.31 5.42 -17.86
N VAL A 211 1.48 5.25 -16.83
CA VAL A 211 1.59 4.12 -15.90
C VAL A 211 1.21 2.80 -16.60
N ARG A 212 0.12 2.80 -17.37
CA ARG A 212 -0.33 1.61 -18.10
C ARG A 212 0.64 1.13 -19.17
N ASP A 213 1.37 2.06 -19.78
CA ASP A 213 2.39 1.75 -20.79
C ASP A 213 3.66 1.12 -20.20
N ARG A 214 3.90 1.26 -18.89
CA ARG A 214 5.15 0.87 -18.23
C ARG A 214 5.01 -0.32 -17.27
N PHE A 215 3.84 -0.52 -16.70
CA PHE A 215 3.63 -1.50 -15.64
C PHE A 215 2.49 -2.47 -15.98
N ALA A 216 2.54 -3.67 -15.41
CA ALA A 216 1.48 -4.68 -15.52
C ALA A 216 0.31 -4.40 -14.59
N SER A 217 0.55 -3.74 -13.45
CA SER A 217 -0.49 -3.34 -12.51
C SER A 217 -0.16 -2.06 -11.76
N ALA A 218 -1.22 -1.42 -11.22
CA ALA A 218 -1.04 -0.25 -10.36
C ALA A 218 -2.06 -0.23 -9.21
N ALA A 219 -1.62 0.26 -8.04
CA ALA A 219 -2.38 0.17 -6.81
C ALA A 219 -2.71 1.55 -6.22
N LEU A 220 -3.95 1.68 -5.78
CA LEU A 220 -4.50 2.83 -5.06
C LEU A 220 -4.80 2.43 -3.60
N ALA A 221 -5.64 3.21 -2.92
CA ALA A 221 -6.21 2.80 -1.66
C ALA A 221 -7.70 2.46 -1.80
N GLY A 222 -8.17 1.46 -1.06
CA GLY A 222 -9.54 1.00 -1.02
C GLY A 222 -9.69 -0.21 -0.10
N THR A 223 -10.76 -0.28 0.69
CA THR A 223 -10.99 -1.42 1.59
C THR A 223 -11.87 -2.50 0.96
N ARG A 224 -12.34 -2.30 -0.27
CA ARG A 224 -13.15 -3.29 -0.99
C ARG A 224 -12.24 -4.34 -1.62
N PRO A 225 -12.60 -5.63 -1.56
CA PRO A 225 -11.89 -6.66 -2.28
C PRO A 225 -11.89 -6.39 -3.79
N ASN A 226 -10.77 -6.68 -4.41
CA ASN A 226 -10.63 -6.68 -5.87
C ASN A 226 -11.31 -7.93 -6.43
N ARG A 227 -12.02 -7.83 -7.58
CA ARG A 227 -12.79 -8.91 -8.15
C ARG A 227 -12.43 -9.15 -9.60
N VAL A 228 -12.38 -10.42 -9.99
CA VAL A 228 -12.18 -10.85 -11.38
C VAL A 228 -13.21 -10.17 -12.31
N GLY A 229 -12.76 -9.68 -13.47
CA GLY A 229 -13.61 -9.04 -14.47
C GLY A 229 -14.29 -7.74 -14.04
N ARG A 230 -14.02 -7.24 -12.82
CA ARG A 230 -14.63 -6.00 -12.29
C ARG A 230 -13.64 -4.95 -11.83
N THR A 231 -12.48 -5.36 -11.35
CA THR A 231 -11.44 -4.42 -10.91
C THR A 231 -10.44 -4.24 -12.05
N ASP A 232 -10.14 -3.00 -12.38
CA ASP A 232 -9.06 -2.64 -13.28
C ASP A 232 -7.72 -2.96 -12.60
N PRO A 233 -6.83 -3.78 -13.17
CA PRO A 233 -5.51 -4.11 -12.61
C PRO A 233 -4.66 -2.87 -12.31
N TYR A 234 -4.90 -1.76 -13.01
CA TYR A 234 -4.22 -0.48 -12.75
C TYR A 234 -4.88 0.38 -11.68
N ARG A 235 -5.87 -0.15 -10.97
CA ARG A 235 -6.61 0.51 -9.89
C ARG A 235 -6.90 -0.43 -8.73
N LEU A 236 -5.94 -1.29 -8.41
CA LEU A 236 -6.08 -2.24 -7.30
C LEU A 236 -6.37 -1.48 -6.00
N ALA A 237 -7.46 -1.83 -5.36
CA ALA A 237 -7.84 -1.28 -4.07
C ALA A 237 -7.00 -1.93 -2.97
N ARG A 238 -6.30 -1.13 -2.16
CA ARG A 238 -5.49 -1.60 -1.04
C ARG A 238 -6.04 -1.08 0.28
N SER A 239 -6.25 -1.98 1.22
CA SER A 239 -6.71 -1.66 2.58
C SER A 239 -5.54 -1.21 3.45
N PRO A 240 -5.45 0.09 3.82
CA PRO A 240 -4.34 0.57 4.61
C PRO A 240 -4.43 0.05 6.05
N ILE A 241 -3.33 -0.48 6.57
CA ILE A 241 -3.19 -0.86 7.97
C ILE A 241 -2.63 0.33 8.74
N GLN A 242 -3.27 0.68 9.83
CA GLN A 242 -2.93 1.85 10.63
C GLN A 242 -2.64 1.47 12.09
N ARG A 243 -1.76 2.25 12.72
CA ARG A 243 -1.43 2.10 14.15
C ARG A 243 -2.65 2.11 15.07
N SER A 244 -3.68 2.89 14.71
CA SER A 244 -4.92 3.00 15.51
C SER A 244 -5.90 1.87 15.28
N ASP A 245 -5.67 0.97 14.32
CA ASP A 245 -6.57 -0.14 14.06
C ASP A 245 -6.54 -1.13 15.25
N THR A 246 -7.71 -1.50 15.72
CA THR A 246 -7.84 -2.55 16.74
C THR A 246 -7.64 -3.93 16.11
N PRO A 247 -7.29 -4.97 16.86
CA PRO A 247 -7.18 -6.33 16.33
C PRO A 247 -8.43 -6.79 15.56
N ARG A 248 -9.62 -6.40 16.03
CA ARG A 248 -10.88 -6.71 15.34
C ARG A 248 -11.00 -6.00 14.00
N GLU A 249 -10.64 -4.71 13.91
CA GLU A 249 -10.66 -3.95 12.65
C GLU A 249 -9.65 -4.53 11.66
N VAL A 250 -8.47 -4.93 12.13
CA VAL A 250 -7.46 -5.62 11.30
C VAL A 250 -8.02 -6.93 10.75
N SER A 251 -8.62 -7.78 11.60
CA SER A 251 -9.25 -9.02 11.14
C SER A 251 -10.35 -8.79 10.11
N HIS A 252 -11.12 -7.71 10.24
CA HIS A 252 -12.12 -7.31 9.24
C HIS A 252 -11.46 -6.86 7.93
N LYS A 253 -10.35 -6.12 7.98
CA LYS A 253 -9.58 -5.74 6.78
C LYS A 253 -9.03 -6.96 6.07
N PHE A 254 -8.50 -7.94 6.79
CA PHE A 254 -8.05 -9.23 6.23
C PHE A 254 -9.17 -10.02 5.54
N ALA A 255 -10.39 -9.81 6.00
CA ALA A 255 -11.58 -10.41 5.38
C ALA A 255 -12.21 -9.55 4.27
N GLY A 256 -11.60 -8.41 3.87
CA GLY A 256 -12.14 -7.50 2.86
C GLY A 256 -13.35 -6.68 3.33
N GLY A 257 -13.51 -6.51 4.63
CA GLY A 257 -14.51 -5.65 5.26
C GLY A 257 -14.09 -4.17 5.31
N MET A 258 -14.81 -3.38 6.12
CA MET A 258 -14.58 -1.93 6.30
C MET A 258 -14.97 -1.07 5.09
N ARG A 259 -15.96 -1.49 4.31
CA ARG A 259 -16.42 -0.79 3.09
C ARG A 259 -16.87 0.64 3.34
N LEU A 260 -17.53 0.89 4.47
CA LEU A 260 -17.95 2.25 4.86
C LEU A 260 -16.76 3.17 5.13
N GLU A 261 -15.64 2.66 5.61
CA GLU A 261 -14.40 3.44 5.77
C GLU A 261 -13.89 3.94 4.42
N ASP A 262 -14.00 3.12 3.38
CA ASP A 262 -13.62 3.50 2.02
C ASP A 262 -14.48 4.66 1.48
N ASP A 263 -15.79 4.57 1.63
CA ASP A 263 -16.71 5.59 1.15
C ASP A 263 -16.44 6.96 1.82
N VAL A 264 -16.17 6.94 3.13
CA VAL A 264 -15.82 8.17 3.86
C VAL A 264 -14.45 8.69 3.48
N ARG A 265 -13.45 7.83 3.33
CA ARG A 265 -12.13 8.24 2.90
C ARG A 265 -12.18 8.89 1.50
N ARG A 266 -12.89 8.30 0.55
CA ARG A 266 -13.11 8.87 -0.78
C ARG A 266 -13.79 10.24 -0.72
N LEU A 267 -14.77 10.41 0.18
CA LEU A 267 -15.42 11.69 0.38
C LEU A 267 -14.45 12.72 0.94
N VAL A 268 -13.68 12.38 1.98
CA VAL A 268 -12.66 13.26 2.58
C VAL A 268 -11.59 13.63 1.56
N GLN A 269 -11.08 12.68 0.80
CA GLN A 269 -10.09 12.94 -0.26
C GLN A 269 -10.66 13.92 -1.29
N ARG A 270 -11.90 13.73 -1.76
CA ARG A 270 -12.55 14.66 -2.70
C ARG A 270 -12.64 16.08 -2.16
N VAL A 271 -12.92 16.25 -0.87
CA VAL A 271 -13.04 17.57 -0.25
C VAL A 271 -11.67 18.21 -0.03
N THR A 272 -10.73 17.45 0.56
CA THR A 272 -9.40 17.97 0.94
C THR A 272 -8.54 18.31 -0.29
N TYR A 273 -8.59 17.49 -1.33
CA TYR A 273 -7.73 17.67 -2.51
C TYR A 273 -8.40 18.50 -3.63
N ARG A 274 -9.73 18.67 -3.64
CA ARG A 274 -10.37 19.69 -4.51
C ARG A 274 -10.07 21.10 -4.03
N ALA A 275 -10.02 21.36 -2.73
CA ALA A 275 -9.68 22.67 -2.16
C ALA A 275 -8.23 23.08 -2.44
N ALA A 276 -7.34 22.16 -2.77
CA ALA A 276 -5.95 22.44 -3.16
C ALA A 276 -5.75 22.74 -4.66
N ARG A 277 -6.83 22.68 -5.46
CA ARG A 277 -6.83 23.00 -6.91
C ARG A 277 -7.31 24.43 -7.23
N THR A 278 -7.75 25.19 -6.23
CA THR A 278 -8.12 26.62 -6.33
C THR A 278 -7.08 27.49 -5.64
#